data_ace25006560205bdca91dc7774eca159
#
_entry.id   ace25006560205bdca91dc7774eca159
#
_cell.length_a   1.000
_cell.length_b   1.000
_cell.length_c   1.000
_cell.angle_alpha   90.00
_cell.angle_beta   90.00
_cell.angle_gamma   90.00
#
_symmetry.space_group_name_H-M   'P 1'
#
loop_
_entity.id
_entity.type
_entity.pdbx_description
1 polymer ?
#
loop_
_entity_poly.entity_id
_entity_poly.type
_entity_poly.pdbx_seq_one_letter_code
_entity_poly.pdbx_strand_id
1 'polypeptide(L)'
;MKWLSILVPHYNEGEEVIRPLLDSIQVQQNTNLDEIEVIICDDGDDAVELSPEFLSHYTYDIQYHREPKGGVSQMRNKALEYSQGDYVMWADCDDQFYHCLALWFIRKETTTPMQVPINGVPTTVNGFDAFYSVFLEEGRNPQTGEVYFIDRKDGFQFVHGKIFKRDFIVNNNIHFFPECVIHEDNVLNAEVQACTQNIKWCPVPFYLWKWRDNSVCRRDPLYIKKTYPDLIKSSDCLIGWLVNKSKFDKARECIVSITLDAYYTFCHPSWKEIGTKEYRDTAEKKFSEYFKKWEYLWNEAPDQMKMQISSGIRNRSVQQGMEMETETLEQFLNRVKLLP
;
A
#
# COMPACT_ATOMS: atom_id res chain seq x y z
N MET A 1 17.16 -10.37 -21.36
CA MET A 1 16.12 -9.34 -21.07
C MET A 1 15.46 -9.76 -19.76
N LYS A 2 15.30 -8.87 -18.81
CA LYS A 2 14.66 -9.19 -17.52
C LYS A 2 13.15 -9.20 -17.69
N TRP A 3 12.51 -10.24 -17.16
CA TRP A 3 11.05 -10.33 -17.13
C TRP A 3 10.47 -9.70 -15.87
N LEU A 4 11.10 -9.94 -14.69
CA LEU A 4 10.62 -9.46 -13.40
C LEU A 4 11.73 -8.82 -12.60
N SER A 5 11.50 -7.61 -12.11
CA SER A 5 12.32 -6.95 -11.09
C SER A 5 11.59 -7.04 -9.76
N ILE A 6 12.25 -7.62 -8.76
CA ILE A 6 11.78 -7.67 -7.37
C ILE A 6 12.48 -6.54 -6.62
N LEU A 7 11.71 -5.56 -6.16
CA LEU A 7 12.16 -4.29 -5.61
C LEU A 7 12.08 -4.35 -4.08
N VAL A 8 13.23 -4.29 -3.41
CA VAL A 8 13.34 -4.55 -1.97
C VAL A 8 13.88 -3.31 -1.26
N PRO A 9 13.05 -2.58 -0.50
CA PRO A 9 13.54 -1.59 0.44
C PRO A 9 14.23 -2.30 1.60
N HIS A 10 15.38 -1.79 2.02
CA HIS A 10 16.17 -2.33 3.12
C HIS A 10 16.57 -1.22 4.08
N TYR A 11 16.57 -1.47 5.37
CA TYR A 11 17.06 -0.53 6.39
C TYR A 11 17.50 -1.25 7.65
N ASN A 12 18.79 -1.24 7.91
CA ASN A 12 19.39 -1.70 9.17
C ASN A 12 19.02 -3.13 9.62
N GLU A 13 18.68 -4.00 8.67
CA GLU A 13 18.39 -5.42 8.91
C GLU A 13 19.60 -6.25 8.51
N GLY A 14 19.92 -7.26 9.34
CA GLY A 14 21.01 -8.21 9.06
C GLY A 14 20.64 -9.20 7.95
N GLU A 15 21.66 -9.90 7.47
CA GLU A 15 21.51 -10.94 6.44
C GLU A 15 20.49 -12.02 6.80
N GLU A 16 20.34 -12.32 8.10
CA GLU A 16 19.38 -13.31 8.60
C GLU A 16 17.92 -12.91 8.35
N VAL A 17 17.64 -11.62 8.22
CA VAL A 17 16.28 -11.10 7.97
C VAL A 17 15.91 -11.22 6.51
N ILE A 18 16.80 -10.81 5.59
CA ILE A 18 16.55 -10.85 4.14
C ILE A 18 16.74 -12.24 3.53
N ARG A 19 17.53 -13.10 4.16
CA ARG A 19 17.84 -14.44 3.67
C ARG A 19 16.60 -15.25 3.27
N PRO A 20 15.52 -15.33 4.07
CA PRO A 20 14.31 -16.07 3.68
C PRO A 20 13.69 -15.57 2.36
N LEU A 21 13.70 -14.28 2.08
CA LEU A 21 13.24 -13.75 0.80
C LEU A 21 14.12 -14.23 -0.35
N LEU A 22 15.44 -14.05 -0.24
CA LEU A 22 16.39 -14.41 -1.30
C LEU A 22 16.42 -15.93 -1.54
N ASP A 23 16.38 -16.73 -0.47
CA ASP A 23 16.31 -18.20 -0.57
C ASP A 23 15.01 -18.65 -1.25
N SER A 24 13.88 -18.01 -0.96
CA SER A 24 12.60 -18.34 -1.58
C SER A 24 12.55 -18.05 -3.09
N ILE A 25 13.37 -17.11 -3.57
CA ILE A 25 13.58 -16.85 -5.01
C ILE A 25 14.51 -17.93 -5.60
N GLN A 26 15.58 -18.28 -4.90
CA GLN A 26 16.58 -19.26 -5.36
C GLN A 26 15.98 -20.65 -5.61
N VAL A 27 14.98 -21.04 -4.85
CA VAL A 27 14.35 -22.36 -4.95
C VAL A 27 13.18 -22.42 -5.94
N GLN A 28 12.91 -21.34 -6.69
CA GLN A 28 11.83 -21.32 -7.67
C GLN A 28 12.06 -22.32 -8.80
N GLN A 29 11.02 -23.08 -9.12
CA GLN A 29 11.04 -24.13 -10.14
C GLN A 29 10.32 -23.67 -11.43
N ASN A 30 10.68 -24.29 -12.53
CA ASN A 30 10.11 -24.00 -13.87
C ASN A 30 10.22 -22.53 -14.29
N THR A 31 11.19 -21.82 -13.71
CA THR A 31 11.46 -20.39 -13.95
C THR A 31 12.93 -20.22 -14.31
N ASN A 32 13.20 -19.46 -15.37
CA ASN A 32 14.56 -19.05 -15.69
C ASN A 32 14.99 -17.90 -14.78
N LEU A 33 15.85 -18.17 -13.81
CA LEU A 33 16.31 -17.16 -12.85
C LEU A 33 17.18 -16.07 -13.50
N ASP A 34 17.78 -16.31 -14.67
CA ASP A 34 18.50 -15.26 -15.43
C ASP A 34 17.58 -14.11 -15.88
N GLU A 35 16.28 -14.37 -15.96
CA GLU A 35 15.27 -13.38 -16.32
C GLU A 35 14.71 -12.61 -15.11
N ILE A 36 15.17 -12.95 -13.91
CA ILE A 36 14.81 -12.28 -12.65
C ILE A 36 15.97 -11.37 -12.24
N GLU A 37 15.64 -10.21 -11.70
CA GLU A 37 16.57 -9.38 -10.95
C GLU A 37 15.96 -8.99 -9.61
N VAL A 38 16.80 -8.88 -8.60
CA VAL A 38 16.43 -8.35 -7.28
C VAL A 38 17.21 -7.06 -7.05
N ILE A 39 16.49 -5.99 -6.78
CA ILE A 39 17.08 -4.66 -6.57
C ILE A 39 16.84 -4.28 -5.12
N ILE A 40 17.90 -4.27 -4.34
CA ILE A 40 17.89 -3.92 -2.92
C ILE A 40 18.36 -2.49 -2.80
N CYS A 41 17.51 -1.59 -2.31
CA CYS A 41 17.87 -0.22 -1.99
C CYS A 41 17.93 -0.05 -0.47
N ASP A 42 19.13 0.20 0.03
CA ASP A 42 19.44 0.35 1.45
C ASP A 42 19.37 1.82 1.88
N ASP A 43 18.58 2.09 2.93
CA ASP A 43 18.20 3.42 3.40
C ASP A 43 19.17 3.97 4.41
N GLY A 44 20.29 4.51 3.95
CA GLY A 44 21.15 5.36 4.75
C GLY A 44 22.54 4.80 5.08
N ASP A 45 23.38 5.71 5.56
CA ASP A 45 24.80 5.49 5.77
C ASP A 45 25.12 4.66 7.02
N ASP A 46 24.22 4.66 8.01
CA ASP A 46 24.38 3.97 9.30
C ASP A 46 23.77 2.55 9.32
N ALA A 47 23.22 2.11 8.19
CA ALA A 47 22.56 0.82 8.08
C ALA A 47 23.56 -0.34 8.12
N VAL A 48 23.12 -1.50 8.62
CA VAL A 48 23.86 -2.76 8.50
C VAL A 48 23.97 -3.10 7.03
N GLU A 49 25.19 -3.19 6.53
CA GLU A 49 25.48 -3.48 5.12
C GLU A 49 25.41 -4.99 4.86
N LEU A 50 24.74 -5.38 3.76
CA LEU A 50 24.77 -6.76 3.29
C LEU A 50 26.13 -7.04 2.64
N SER A 51 26.80 -8.11 3.05
CA SER A 51 28.13 -8.41 2.56
C SER A 51 28.10 -8.91 1.10
N PRO A 52 29.09 -8.53 0.26
CA PRO A 52 29.21 -9.05 -1.10
C PRO A 52 29.32 -10.59 -1.11
N GLU A 53 29.95 -11.18 -0.10
CA GLU A 53 30.04 -12.63 0.05
C GLU A 53 28.66 -13.26 0.20
N PHE A 54 27.79 -12.71 1.04
CA PHE A 54 26.41 -13.18 1.22
C PHE A 54 25.63 -13.10 -0.09
N LEU A 55 25.66 -11.95 -0.78
CA LEU A 55 24.92 -11.76 -2.01
C LEU A 55 25.41 -12.67 -3.15
N SER A 56 26.70 -13.03 -3.17
CA SER A 56 27.28 -13.91 -4.19
C SER A 56 26.83 -15.36 -4.11
N HIS A 57 26.14 -15.77 -3.06
CA HIS A 57 25.58 -17.13 -2.93
C HIS A 57 24.40 -17.40 -3.87
N TYR A 58 23.76 -16.35 -4.37
CA TYR A 58 22.58 -16.46 -5.23
C TYR A 58 22.97 -16.50 -6.71
N THR A 59 22.22 -17.29 -7.50
CA THR A 59 22.53 -17.52 -8.92
C THR A 59 21.82 -16.56 -9.86
N TYR A 60 20.88 -15.78 -9.35
CA TYR A 60 20.17 -14.73 -10.09
C TYR A 60 20.81 -13.36 -9.86
N ASP A 61 20.43 -12.39 -10.65
CA ASP A 61 20.98 -11.04 -10.61
C ASP A 61 20.50 -10.29 -9.36
N ILE A 62 21.43 -9.86 -8.50
CA ILE A 62 21.15 -9.01 -7.34
C ILE A 62 21.94 -7.72 -7.48
N GLN A 63 21.25 -6.60 -7.46
CA GLN A 63 21.79 -5.26 -7.42
C GLN A 63 21.57 -4.70 -6.01
N TYR A 64 22.64 -4.30 -5.34
CA TYR A 64 22.60 -3.68 -4.01
C TYR A 64 23.07 -2.23 -4.09
N HIS A 65 22.18 -1.30 -3.77
CA HIS A 65 22.41 0.13 -3.83
C HIS A 65 22.23 0.75 -2.45
N ARG A 66 23.25 1.45 -1.98
CA ARG A 66 23.14 2.28 -0.78
C ARG A 66 22.75 3.69 -1.17
N GLU A 67 21.63 4.15 -0.63
CA GLU A 67 21.05 5.44 -0.95
C GLU A 67 21.12 6.38 0.28
N PRO A 68 21.12 7.69 0.07
CA PRO A 68 20.94 8.64 1.18
C PRO A 68 19.62 8.36 1.92
N LYS A 69 19.63 8.51 3.24
CA LYS A 69 18.46 8.24 4.08
C LYS A 69 17.23 9.01 3.62
N GLY A 70 16.15 8.29 3.35
CA GLY A 70 14.94 8.87 2.78
C GLY A 70 13.63 8.12 3.10
N GLY A 71 13.72 7.00 3.81
CA GLY A 71 12.58 6.18 4.20
C GLY A 71 12.10 5.22 3.12
N VAL A 72 11.19 4.32 3.51
CA VAL A 72 10.72 3.20 2.69
C VAL A 72 10.17 3.63 1.32
N SER A 73 9.39 4.71 1.27
CA SER A 73 8.82 5.26 0.03
C SER A 73 9.92 5.65 -0.98
N GLN A 74 10.98 6.32 -0.49
CA GLN A 74 12.09 6.72 -1.34
C GLN A 74 12.89 5.50 -1.82
N MET A 75 13.15 4.52 -0.96
CA MET A 75 13.85 3.29 -1.33
C MET A 75 13.06 2.49 -2.38
N ARG A 76 11.74 2.38 -2.23
CA ARG A 76 10.87 1.74 -3.23
C ARG A 76 10.91 2.46 -4.58
N ASN A 77 10.92 3.79 -4.60
CA ASN A 77 11.06 4.58 -5.83
C ASN A 77 12.44 4.38 -6.47
N LYS A 78 13.52 4.41 -5.68
CA LYS A 78 14.87 4.16 -6.16
C LYS A 78 15.04 2.79 -6.78
N ALA A 79 14.50 1.76 -6.15
CA ALA A 79 14.50 0.42 -6.71
C ALA A 79 13.76 0.35 -8.05
N LEU A 80 12.67 1.10 -8.22
CA LEU A 80 11.98 1.22 -9.50
C LEU A 80 12.84 1.92 -10.58
N GLU A 81 13.60 2.96 -10.22
CA GLU A 81 14.50 3.66 -11.15
C GLU A 81 15.57 2.72 -11.72
N TYR A 82 16.12 1.82 -10.89
CA TYR A 82 17.14 0.86 -11.31
C TYR A 82 16.57 -0.34 -12.09
N SER A 83 15.25 -0.60 -12.00
CA SER A 83 14.63 -1.79 -12.58
C SER A 83 14.66 -1.82 -14.11
N GLN A 84 14.83 -3.04 -14.68
CA GLN A 84 14.87 -3.29 -16.11
C GLN A 84 13.85 -4.34 -16.57
N GLY A 85 13.14 -4.99 -15.64
CA GLY A 85 12.15 -6.01 -15.95
C GLY A 85 10.90 -5.45 -16.63
N ASP A 86 10.25 -6.27 -17.47
CA ASP A 86 8.94 -5.94 -18.07
C ASP A 86 7.88 -5.72 -16.99
N TYR A 87 8.03 -6.42 -15.87
CA TYR A 87 7.18 -6.34 -14.68
C TYR A 87 8.00 -6.00 -13.43
N VAL A 88 7.34 -5.36 -12.47
CA VAL A 88 7.92 -5.01 -11.16
C VAL A 88 7.02 -5.52 -10.03
N MET A 89 7.65 -5.89 -8.93
CA MET A 89 6.99 -6.31 -7.69
C MET A 89 7.75 -5.73 -6.50
N TRP A 90 7.09 -5.05 -5.59
CA TRP A 90 7.69 -4.69 -4.32
C TRP A 90 7.56 -5.82 -3.31
N ALA A 91 8.64 -6.14 -2.63
CA ALA A 91 8.70 -7.13 -1.57
C ALA A 91 9.46 -6.54 -0.36
N ASP A 92 8.91 -6.69 0.83
CA ASP A 92 9.62 -6.30 2.04
C ASP A 92 10.72 -7.33 2.36
N CYS A 93 11.86 -6.87 2.86
CA CYS A 93 13.06 -7.71 3.07
C CYS A 93 12.85 -8.86 4.07
N ASP A 94 11.85 -8.74 4.95
CA ASP A 94 11.51 -9.72 5.98
C ASP A 94 10.42 -10.73 5.57
N ASP A 95 9.96 -10.68 4.32
CA ASP A 95 8.95 -11.56 3.77
C ASP A 95 9.53 -12.70 2.91
N GLN A 96 8.68 -13.44 2.20
CA GLN A 96 9.12 -14.49 1.28
C GLN A 96 8.04 -14.92 0.28
N PHE A 97 8.45 -15.56 -0.81
CA PHE A 97 7.51 -16.28 -1.66
C PHE A 97 6.98 -17.53 -0.95
N TYR A 98 5.69 -17.78 -1.05
CA TYR A 98 5.02 -18.85 -0.28
C TYR A 98 5.40 -20.26 -0.74
N HIS A 99 5.61 -20.47 -2.06
CA HIS A 99 6.01 -21.77 -2.56
C HIS A 99 6.88 -21.68 -3.83
N CYS A 100 7.56 -22.80 -4.14
CA CYS A 100 8.59 -22.88 -5.18
C CYS A 100 8.06 -22.80 -6.65
N LEU A 101 6.77 -22.68 -6.89
CA LEU A 101 6.17 -22.48 -8.22
C LEU A 101 5.55 -21.09 -8.37
N ALA A 102 5.76 -20.20 -7.41
CA ALA A 102 5.16 -18.87 -7.40
C ALA A 102 5.50 -18.09 -8.66
N LEU A 103 6.77 -17.95 -9.00
CA LEU A 103 7.21 -17.17 -10.15
C LEU A 103 6.78 -17.82 -11.50
N TRP A 104 6.80 -19.15 -11.59
CA TRP A 104 6.28 -19.84 -12.76
C TRP A 104 4.79 -19.55 -12.99
N PHE A 105 3.99 -19.62 -11.93
CA PHE A 105 2.57 -19.32 -11.97
C PHE A 105 2.32 -17.88 -12.43
N ILE A 106 2.98 -16.92 -11.81
CA ILE A 106 2.88 -15.50 -12.16
C ILE A 106 3.23 -15.28 -13.62
N ARG A 107 4.34 -15.85 -14.10
CA ARG A 107 4.75 -15.73 -15.50
C ARG A 107 3.71 -16.26 -16.46
N LYS A 108 3.11 -17.40 -16.15
CA LYS A 108 2.01 -17.95 -16.95
C LYS A 108 0.84 -16.97 -17.04
N GLU A 109 0.51 -16.32 -15.94
CA GLU A 109 -0.58 -15.35 -15.88
C GLU A 109 -0.28 -14.05 -16.67
N THR A 110 0.99 -13.66 -16.90
CA THR A 110 1.34 -12.49 -17.74
C THR A 110 0.99 -12.69 -19.21
N THR A 111 0.90 -13.93 -19.67
CA THR A 111 0.63 -14.29 -21.09
C THR A 111 -0.79 -14.81 -21.31
N THR A 112 -1.54 -15.12 -20.26
CA THR A 112 -2.90 -15.69 -20.36
C THR A 112 -3.91 -14.58 -20.69
N PRO A 113 -4.67 -14.67 -21.81
CA PRO A 113 -5.72 -13.71 -22.13
C PRO A 113 -6.79 -13.68 -21.02
N MET A 114 -7.33 -12.51 -20.75
CA MET A 114 -8.41 -12.33 -19.80
C MET A 114 -9.50 -11.38 -20.32
N GLN A 115 -10.70 -11.50 -19.77
CA GLN A 115 -11.80 -10.56 -20.00
C GLN A 115 -11.78 -9.51 -18.87
N VAL A 116 -11.71 -8.25 -19.24
CA VAL A 116 -11.84 -7.12 -18.30
C VAL A 116 -12.96 -6.19 -18.75
N PRO A 117 -13.75 -5.63 -17.84
CA PRO A 117 -14.80 -4.68 -18.18
C PRO A 117 -14.21 -3.29 -18.41
N ILE A 118 -13.75 -3.01 -19.62
CA ILE A 118 -13.29 -1.66 -19.99
C ILE A 118 -14.50 -0.80 -20.34
N ASN A 119 -14.74 0.24 -19.52
CA ASN A 119 -15.93 1.11 -19.63
C ASN A 119 -17.25 0.32 -19.66
N GLY A 120 -17.33 -0.76 -18.86
CA GLY A 120 -18.51 -1.62 -18.80
C GLY A 120 -18.65 -2.63 -19.96
N VAL A 121 -17.72 -2.64 -20.92
CA VAL A 121 -17.72 -3.58 -22.04
C VAL A 121 -16.70 -4.70 -21.78
N PRO A 122 -17.11 -5.98 -21.77
CA PRO A 122 -16.18 -7.11 -21.67
C PRO A 122 -15.18 -7.07 -22.84
N THR A 123 -13.91 -6.86 -22.52
CA THR A 123 -12.83 -6.73 -23.51
C THR A 123 -11.76 -7.77 -23.23
N THR A 124 -11.37 -8.51 -24.27
CA THR A 124 -10.24 -9.46 -24.17
C THR A 124 -8.95 -8.70 -24.25
N VAL A 125 -8.10 -8.82 -23.20
CA VAL A 125 -6.77 -8.24 -23.15
C VAL A 125 -5.73 -9.35 -22.96
N ASN A 126 -4.55 -9.16 -23.54
CA ASN A 126 -3.38 -10.00 -23.31
C ASN A 126 -2.50 -9.35 -22.25
N GLY A 127 -2.21 -10.10 -21.18
CA GLY A 127 -1.48 -9.57 -20.05
C GLY A 127 -2.34 -8.66 -19.15
N PHE A 128 -1.68 -7.89 -18.32
CA PHE A 128 -2.30 -6.99 -17.35
C PHE A 128 -1.42 -5.75 -17.11
N ASP A 129 -2.04 -4.65 -16.69
CA ASP A 129 -1.31 -3.50 -16.16
C ASP A 129 -0.96 -3.71 -14.68
N ALA A 130 -1.88 -4.36 -13.95
CA ALA A 130 -1.66 -4.76 -12.57
C ALA A 130 -2.23 -6.18 -12.32
N PHE A 131 -1.52 -6.95 -11.50
CA PHE A 131 -1.92 -8.28 -11.05
C PHE A 131 -1.98 -8.29 -9.53
N TYR A 132 -3.14 -8.58 -9.00
CA TYR A 132 -3.41 -8.58 -7.57
C TYR A 132 -3.74 -10.00 -7.12
N SER A 133 -2.98 -10.54 -6.17
CA SER A 133 -3.30 -11.82 -5.56
C SER A 133 -3.67 -11.67 -4.10
N VAL A 134 -4.33 -12.69 -3.60
CA VAL A 134 -4.35 -12.99 -2.17
C VAL A 134 -2.91 -13.21 -1.72
N PHE A 135 -2.56 -12.76 -0.52
CA PHE A 135 -1.31 -13.14 0.13
C PHE A 135 -1.60 -13.76 1.49
N LEU A 136 -0.65 -14.52 2.00
CA LEU A 136 -0.75 -15.10 3.33
C LEU A 136 -0.12 -14.16 4.36
N GLU A 137 -0.78 -14.00 5.49
CA GLU A 137 -0.20 -13.39 6.68
C GLU A 137 0.10 -14.47 7.70
N GLU A 138 1.35 -14.54 8.15
CA GLU A 138 1.72 -15.36 9.28
C GLU A 138 1.25 -14.72 10.57
N GLY A 139 0.50 -15.46 11.37
CA GLY A 139 0.11 -15.10 12.72
C GLY A 139 0.72 -16.04 13.73
N ARG A 140 0.84 -15.61 14.99
CA ARG A 140 1.27 -16.45 16.11
C ARG A 140 0.28 -16.35 17.25
N ASN A 141 -0.10 -17.49 17.79
CA ASN A 141 -0.89 -17.53 19.01
C ASN A 141 -0.03 -17.03 20.18
N PRO A 142 -0.40 -15.95 20.87
CA PRO A 142 0.42 -15.35 21.92
C PRO A 142 0.58 -16.24 23.16
N GLN A 143 -0.29 -17.25 23.33
CA GLN A 143 -0.29 -18.14 24.49
C GLN A 143 0.48 -19.44 24.21
N THR A 144 0.34 -19.99 23.01
CA THR A 144 0.95 -21.29 22.64
C THR A 144 2.20 -21.15 21.77
N GLY A 145 2.42 -19.99 21.14
CA GLY A 145 3.46 -19.77 20.13
C GLY A 145 3.14 -20.44 18.78
N GLU A 146 1.99 -21.08 18.65
CA GLU A 146 1.58 -21.79 17.43
C GLU A 146 1.44 -20.82 16.26
N VAL A 147 2.03 -21.19 15.10
CA VAL A 147 1.97 -20.45 13.87
C VAL A 147 0.72 -20.82 13.08
N TYR A 148 0.01 -19.82 12.57
CA TYR A 148 -1.12 -20.00 11.67
C TYR A 148 -1.04 -18.99 10.51
N PHE A 149 -1.79 -19.25 9.43
CA PHE A 149 -1.81 -18.40 8.25
C PHE A 149 -3.22 -17.86 8.00
N ILE A 150 -3.29 -16.59 7.60
CA ILE A 150 -4.51 -15.88 7.27
C ILE A 150 -4.47 -15.48 5.80
N ASP A 151 -5.48 -15.85 5.03
CA ASP A 151 -5.69 -15.36 3.67
C ASP A 151 -6.08 -13.88 3.71
N ARG A 152 -5.23 -13.00 3.22
CA ARG A 152 -5.53 -11.57 3.03
C ARG A 152 -6.12 -11.34 1.64
N LYS A 153 -7.43 -11.07 1.62
CA LYS A 153 -8.21 -10.82 0.40
C LYS A 153 -8.45 -9.35 0.10
N ASP A 154 -8.13 -8.48 1.04
CA ASP A 154 -8.29 -7.02 1.00
C ASP A 154 -7.19 -6.34 0.17
N GLY A 155 -7.08 -6.79 -1.08
CA GLY A 155 -5.98 -6.53 -1.99
C GLY A 155 -5.67 -5.09 -2.34
N PHE A 156 -6.39 -4.07 -1.83
CA PHE A 156 -6.11 -2.67 -2.14
C PHE A 156 -5.32 -1.92 -1.07
N GLN A 157 -5.07 -2.54 0.08
CA GLN A 157 -4.44 -1.85 1.21
C GLN A 157 -2.92 -1.97 1.24
N PHE A 158 -2.36 -3.05 0.68
CA PHE A 158 -0.94 -3.38 0.76
C PHE A 158 -0.32 -3.46 -0.63
N VAL A 159 0.98 -3.26 -0.73
CA VAL A 159 1.73 -3.50 -1.97
C VAL A 159 2.09 -4.98 -2.15
N HIS A 160 2.03 -5.76 -1.07
CA HIS A 160 2.33 -7.20 -1.08
C HIS A 160 1.43 -7.99 -2.03
N GLY A 161 1.98 -9.03 -2.63
CA GLY A 161 1.24 -9.91 -3.53
C GLY A 161 0.76 -9.23 -4.82
N LYS A 162 1.39 -8.12 -5.22
CA LYS A 162 1.04 -7.37 -6.43
C LYS A 162 2.21 -7.29 -7.39
N ILE A 163 1.86 -7.35 -8.67
CA ILE A 163 2.81 -7.21 -9.77
C ILE A 163 2.26 -6.20 -10.75
N PHE A 164 3.12 -5.36 -11.26
CA PHE A 164 2.75 -4.26 -12.14
C PHE A 164 3.58 -4.30 -13.41
N LYS A 165 2.97 -4.02 -14.55
CA LYS A 165 3.72 -3.76 -15.76
C LYS A 165 4.57 -2.50 -15.54
N ARG A 166 5.89 -2.61 -15.70
CA ARG A 166 6.81 -1.52 -15.41
C ARG A 166 6.48 -0.24 -16.19
N ASP A 167 6.29 -0.38 -17.51
CA ASP A 167 5.97 0.76 -18.37
C ASP A 167 4.66 1.44 -17.97
N PHE A 168 3.67 0.68 -17.47
CA PHE A 168 2.43 1.26 -16.97
C PHE A 168 2.69 2.16 -15.76
N ILE A 169 3.49 1.70 -14.78
CA ILE A 169 3.85 2.48 -13.59
C ILE A 169 4.60 3.76 -14.00
N VAL A 170 5.65 3.62 -14.81
CA VAL A 170 6.51 4.73 -15.22
C VAL A 170 5.76 5.76 -16.07
N ASN A 171 5.03 5.32 -17.10
CA ASN A 171 4.34 6.21 -18.04
C ASN A 171 3.18 6.98 -17.38
N ASN A 172 2.59 6.43 -16.32
CA ASN A 172 1.55 7.10 -15.55
C ASN A 172 2.10 7.92 -14.38
N ASN A 173 3.43 7.94 -14.17
CA ASN A 173 4.06 8.60 -13.03
C ASN A 173 3.43 8.17 -11.70
N ILE A 174 3.23 6.85 -11.55
CA ILE A 174 2.77 6.22 -10.31
C ILE A 174 3.99 5.99 -9.43
N HIS A 175 3.95 6.47 -8.18
CA HIS A 175 5.11 6.42 -7.30
C HIS A 175 4.72 6.52 -5.83
N PHE A 176 5.60 6.12 -4.94
CA PHE A 176 5.43 6.38 -3.51
C PHE A 176 5.79 7.82 -3.20
N PHE A 177 4.96 8.50 -2.40
CA PHE A 177 5.27 9.85 -1.92
C PHE A 177 6.20 9.77 -0.71
N PRO A 178 7.43 10.33 -0.78
CA PRO A 178 8.40 10.25 0.34
C PRO A 178 7.88 10.86 1.64
N GLU A 179 6.97 11.84 1.55
CA GLU A 179 6.33 12.45 2.70
C GLU A 179 5.22 11.62 3.35
N CYS A 180 4.82 10.50 2.73
CA CYS A 180 3.88 9.53 3.29
C CYS A 180 4.65 8.45 4.04
N VAL A 181 4.74 8.59 5.37
CA VAL A 181 5.43 7.63 6.24
C VAL A 181 4.58 6.37 6.46
N ILE A 182 3.26 6.51 6.35
CA ILE A 182 2.27 5.46 6.53
C ILE A 182 1.18 5.64 5.49
N HIS A 183 0.50 4.57 5.13
CA HIS A 183 -0.53 4.51 4.08
C HIS A 183 -0.01 4.78 2.66
N GLU A 184 1.30 4.74 2.45
CA GLU A 184 1.95 4.90 1.15
C GLU A 184 1.49 3.82 0.16
N ASP A 185 1.27 2.60 0.64
CA ASP A 185 0.73 1.47 -0.15
C ASP A 185 -0.69 1.75 -0.65
N ASN A 186 -1.54 2.33 0.21
CA ASN A 186 -2.91 2.70 -0.14
C ASN A 186 -2.93 3.76 -1.23
N VAL A 187 -2.03 4.73 -1.15
CA VAL A 187 -1.89 5.80 -2.15
C VAL A 187 -1.49 5.21 -3.49
N LEU A 188 -0.42 4.40 -3.55
CA LEU A 188 0.03 3.75 -4.78
C LEU A 188 -1.08 2.90 -5.42
N ASN A 189 -1.79 2.10 -4.63
CA ASN A 189 -2.89 1.29 -5.15
C ASN A 189 -4.05 2.15 -5.71
N ALA A 190 -4.34 3.29 -5.08
CA ALA A 190 -5.36 4.22 -5.56
C ALA A 190 -4.92 4.90 -6.88
N GLU A 191 -3.64 5.26 -7.03
CA GLU A 191 -3.07 5.77 -8.28
C GLU A 191 -3.21 4.74 -9.41
N VAL A 192 -2.86 3.46 -9.15
CA VAL A 192 -3.02 2.36 -10.10
C VAL A 192 -4.47 2.25 -10.56
N GLN A 193 -5.41 2.18 -9.62
CA GLN A 193 -6.85 2.05 -9.91
C GLN A 193 -7.42 3.26 -10.65
N ALA A 194 -6.86 4.44 -10.45
CA ALA A 194 -7.27 5.64 -11.19
C ALA A 194 -6.78 5.61 -12.65
N CYS A 195 -5.74 4.83 -12.96
CA CYS A 195 -5.12 4.80 -14.28
C CYS A 195 -5.55 3.63 -15.16
N THR A 196 -6.01 2.51 -14.59
CA THR A 196 -6.37 1.33 -15.36
C THR A 196 -7.59 0.59 -14.82
N GLN A 197 -8.28 -0.11 -15.72
CA GLN A 197 -9.27 -1.14 -15.40
C GLN A 197 -8.73 -2.55 -15.74
N ASN A 198 -7.52 -2.63 -16.32
CA ASN A 198 -6.87 -3.89 -16.68
C ASN A 198 -6.11 -4.46 -15.47
N ILE A 199 -6.88 -4.80 -14.42
CA ILE A 199 -6.39 -5.42 -13.19
C ILE A 199 -6.83 -6.87 -13.15
N LYS A 200 -5.87 -7.77 -13.11
CA LYS A 200 -6.12 -9.20 -12.97
C LYS A 200 -6.11 -9.61 -11.50
N TRP A 201 -7.19 -10.29 -11.08
CA TRP A 201 -7.31 -10.84 -9.74
C TRP A 201 -6.98 -12.33 -9.70
N CYS A 202 -6.21 -12.74 -8.72
CA CYS A 202 -5.84 -14.12 -8.50
C CYS A 202 -6.13 -14.55 -7.05
N PRO A 203 -6.92 -15.63 -6.85
CA PRO A 203 -7.21 -16.15 -5.52
C PRO A 203 -6.10 -17.03 -4.95
N VAL A 204 -5.01 -17.26 -5.71
CA VAL A 204 -3.91 -18.13 -5.28
C VAL A 204 -2.83 -17.27 -4.60
N PRO A 205 -2.51 -17.52 -3.32
CA PRO A 205 -1.45 -16.80 -2.66
C PRO A 205 -0.08 -17.27 -3.15
N PHE A 206 0.80 -16.34 -3.47
CA PHE A 206 2.19 -16.62 -3.82
C PHE A 206 3.18 -15.87 -2.93
N TYR A 207 2.70 -14.98 -2.06
CA TYR A 207 3.49 -14.17 -1.16
C TYR A 207 3.10 -14.41 0.29
N LEU A 208 4.08 -14.46 1.20
CA LEU A 208 3.91 -14.65 2.63
C LEU A 208 4.45 -13.45 3.38
N TRP A 209 3.55 -12.68 4.00
CA TRP A 209 3.87 -11.65 4.96
C TRP A 209 4.17 -12.30 6.31
N LYS A 210 5.43 -12.30 6.68
CA LYS A 210 5.90 -13.01 7.87
C LYS A 210 5.61 -12.26 9.17
N TRP A 211 5.48 -13.02 10.23
CA TRP A 211 5.36 -12.46 11.57
C TRP A 211 6.69 -11.90 12.05
N ARG A 212 6.66 -10.65 12.56
CA ARG A 212 7.75 -10.05 13.34
C ARG A 212 7.19 -9.39 14.59
N ASP A 213 7.81 -9.66 15.75
CA ASP A 213 7.40 -9.09 17.05
C ASP A 213 7.55 -7.56 17.06
N ASN A 214 8.45 -7.04 16.21
CA ASN A 214 8.74 -5.62 16.06
C ASN A 214 8.01 -4.93 14.90
N SER A 215 7.04 -5.58 14.25
CA SER A 215 6.27 -4.99 13.17
C SER A 215 5.53 -3.73 13.63
N VAL A 216 5.65 -2.64 12.86
CA VAL A 216 5.02 -1.35 13.15
C VAL A 216 3.50 -1.49 13.26
N CYS A 217 2.88 -2.26 12.37
CA CYS A 217 1.43 -2.45 12.32
C CYS A 217 0.87 -3.31 13.47
N ARG A 218 1.71 -4.09 14.18
CA ARG A 218 1.28 -5.06 15.18
C ARG A 218 1.55 -4.63 16.63
N ARG A 219 2.35 -3.58 16.84
CA ARG A 219 2.78 -3.13 18.18
C ARG A 219 1.66 -2.53 19.02
N ASP A 220 0.66 -1.90 18.38
CA ASP A 220 -0.35 -1.14 19.08
C ASP A 220 -1.71 -1.30 18.39
N PRO A 221 -2.73 -1.87 19.07
CA PRO A 221 -4.09 -1.97 18.54
C PRO A 221 -4.73 -0.61 18.18
N LEU A 222 -4.21 0.48 18.77
CA LEU A 222 -4.65 1.84 18.49
C LEU A 222 -3.78 2.55 17.44
N TYR A 223 -2.86 1.83 16.81
CA TYR A 223 -1.91 2.39 15.86
C TYR A 223 -2.58 3.22 14.75
N ILE A 224 -3.61 2.68 14.11
CA ILE A 224 -4.35 3.39 13.05
C ILE A 224 -4.93 4.71 13.55
N LYS A 225 -5.47 4.74 14.76
CA LYS A 225 -6.00 5.97 15.36
C LYS A 225 -4.91 6.98 15.71
N LYS A 226 -3.72 6.51 16.10
CA LYS A 226 -2.55 7.35 16.39
C LYS A 226 -1.85 7.89 15.15
N THR A 227 -2.13 7.32 13.97
CA THR A 227 -1.55 7.72 12.69
C THR A 227 -2.51 8.54 11.83
N TYR A 228 -3.60 9.04 12.40
CA TYR A 228 -4.61 9.80 11.67
C TYR A 228 -4.06 11.04 10.94
N PRO A 229 -3.13 11.84 11.54
CA PRO A 229 -2.47 12.92 10.82
C PRO A 229 -1.70 12.48 9.56
N ASP A 230 -1.19 11.25 9.56
CA ASP A 230 -0.46 10.70 8.42
C ASP A 230 -1.44 10.20 7.33
N LEU A 231 -2.60 9.67 7.72
CA LEU A 231 -3.69 9.35 6.80
C LEU A 231 -4.18 10.61 6.05
N ILE A 232 -4.36 11.72 6.76
CA ILE A 232 -4.72 13.01 6.15
C ILE A 232 -3.64 13.45 5.16
N LYS A 233 -2.36 13.33 5.53
CA LYS A 233 -1.23 13.69 4.68
C LYS A 233 -1.18 12.83 3.41
N SER A 234 -1.34 11.53 3.55
CA SER A 234 -1.37 10.59 2.42
C SER A 234 -2.52 10.88 1.47
N SER A 235 -3.69 11.22 2.02
CA SER A 235 -4.86 11.63 1.23
C SER A 235 -4.65 12.97 0.52
N ASP A 236 -3.94 13.92 1.13
CA ASP A 236 -3.58 15.20 0.51
C ASP A 236 -2.67 14.99 -0.71
N CYS A 237 -1.66 14.13 -0.58
CA CYS A 237 -0.78 13.74 -1.68
C CYS A 237 -1.58 13.09 -2.82
N LEU A 238 -2.44 12.11 -2.50
CA LEU A 238 -3.27 11.42 -3.48
C LEU A 238 -4.20 12.38 -4.24
N ILE A 239 -4.92 13.27 -3.54
CA ILE A 239 -5.83 14.22 -4.21
C ILE A 239 -5.02 15.17 -5.11
N GLY A 240 -3.88 15.66 -4.63
CA GLY A 240 -3.00 16.51 -5.44
C GLY A 240 -2.59 15.81 -6.75
N TRP A 241 -2.20 14.54 -6.67
CA TRP A 241 -1.86 13.74 -7.84
C TRP A 241 -3.06 13.52 -8.76
N LEU A 242 -4.23 13.16 -8.22
CA LEU A 242 -5.47 12.92 -8.98
C LEU A 242 -5.92 14.19 -9.73
N VAL A 243 -5.86 15.34 -9.08
CA VAL A 243 -6.20 16.65 -9.69
C VAL A 243 -5.23 16.97 -10.83
N ASN A 244 -3.93 16.79 -10.61
CA ASN A 244 -2.92 17.01 -11.65
C ASN A 244 -3.11 16.09 -12.87
N LYS A 245 -3.68 14.89 -12.66
CA LYS A 245 -4.04 13.94 -13.73
C LYS A 245 -5.46 14.14 -14.28
N SER A 246 -6.16 15.19 -13.87
CA SER A 246 -7.57 15.46 -14.26
C SER A 246 -8.54 14.32 -13.91
N LYS A 247 -8.24 13.56 -12.84
CA LYS A 247 -9.07 12.48 -12.31
C LYS A 247 -10.04 12.98 -11.23
N PHE A 248 -10.83 14.03 -11.58
CA PHE A 248 -11.67 14.75 -10.62
C PHE A 248 -12.71 13.89 -9.92
N ASP A 249 -13.30 12.87 -10.59
CA ASP A 249 -14.26 11.97 -9.94
C ASP A 249 -13.60 11.18 -8.81
N LYS A 250 -12.39 10.66 -9.02
CA LYS A 250 -11.62 9.95 -8.00
C LYS A 250 -11.15 10.89 -6.90
N ALA A 251 -10.79 12.12 -7.22
CA ALA A 251 -10.46 13.14 -6.23
C ALA A 251 -11.68 13.46 -5.33
N ARG A 252 -12.89 13.56 -5.92
CA ARG A 252 -14.15 13.73 -5.17
C ARG A 252 -14.46 12.54 -4.28
N GLU A 253 -14.29 11.30 -4.77
CA GLU A 253 -14.42 10.10 -3.92
C GLU A 253 -13.47 10.14 -2.72
N CYS A 254 -12.22 10.54 -2.94
CA CYS A 254 -11.19 10.60 -1.89
C CYS A 254 -11.55 11.65 -0.81
N ILE A 255 -11.85 12.90 -1.20
CA ILE A 255 -12.22 13.94 -0.22
C ILE A 255 -13.49 13.57 0.56
N VAL A 256 -14.49 12.96 -0.09
CA VAL A 256 -15.71 12.51 0.58
C VAL A 256 -15.40 11.41 1.56
N SER A 257 -14.60 10.41 1.18
CA SER A 257 -14.23 9.30 2.07
C SER A 257 -13.50 9.78 3.31
N ILE A 258 -12.47 10.63 3.15
CA ILE A 258 -11.68 11.13 4.29
C ILE A 258 -12.49 12.09 5.16
N THR A 259 -13.34 12.93 4.55
CA THR A 259 -14.17 13.85 5.33
C THR A 259 -15.19 13.11 6.19
N LEU A 260 -15.83 12.07 5.65
CA LEU A 260 -16.76 11.26 6.41
C LEU A 260 -16.06 10.39 7.46
N ASP A 261 -14.89 9.84 7.14
CA ASP A 261 -14.09 9.10 8.10
C ASP A 261 -13.63 10.00 9.26
N ALA A 262 -13.20 11.23 8.98
CA ALA A 262 -12.86 12.23 10.00
C ALA A 262 -14.08 12.58 10.86
N TYR A 263 -15.24 12.78 10.27
CA TYR A 263 -16.48 13.05 10.99
C TYR A 263 -16.79 11.91 11.97
N TYR A 264 -16.84 10.66 11.50
CA TYR A 264 -17.12 9.52 12.35
C TYR A 264 -16.03 9.24 13.40
N THR A 265 -14.78 9.62 13.13
CA THR A 265 -13.66 9.45 14.07
C THR A 265 -13.66 10.54 15.14
N PHE A 266 -13.67 11.81 14.74
CA PHE A 266 -13.51 12.93 15.67
C PHE A 266 -14.77 13.24 16.50
N CYS A 267 -15.95 12.91 15.98
CA CYS A 267 -17.21 13.06 16.69
C CYS A 267 -17.56 11.84 17.55
N HIS A 268 -16.76 10.77 17.52
CA HIS A 268 -16.97 9.61 18.35
C HIS A 268 -16.51 9.86 19.80
N PRO A 269 -17.30 9.45 20.83
CA PRO A 269 -16.92 9.65 22.25
C PRO A 269 -15.52 9.11 22.60
N SER A 270 -15.12 7.96 22.03
CA SER A 270 -13.79 7.37 22.27
C SER A 270 -12.63 8.18 21.71
N TRP A 271 -12.88 9.15 20.83
CA TRP A 271 -11.80 10.03 20.32
C TRP A 271 -11.08 10.76 21.46
N LYS A 272 -11.81 11.12 22.51
CA LYS A 272 -11.25 11.80 23.70
C LYS A 272 -10.22 10.95 24.46
N GLU A 273 -10.25 9.62 24.24
CA GLU A 273 -9.36 8.66 24.88
C GLU A 273 -8.11 8.35 24.02
N ILE A 274 -8.09 8.83 22.76
CA ILE A 274 -7.00 8.57 21.84
C ILE A 274 -5.85 9.56 22.05
N GLY A 275 -4.68 9.06 22.40
CA GLY A 275 -3.46 9.86 22.56
C GLY A 275 -3.60 11.01 23.56
N THR A 276 -2.75 12.01 23.41
CA THR A 276 -2.81 13.26 24.21
C THR A 276 -3.82 14.25 23.61
N LYS A 277 -4.21 15.26 24.41
CA LYS A 277 -5.01 16.37 23.89
C LYS A 277 -4.30 17.08 22.73
N GLU A 278 -3.00 17.33 22.87
CA GLU A 278 -2.17 17.96 21.82
C GLU A 278 -2.18 17.17 20.51
N TYR A 279 -2.13 15.84 20.60
CA TYR A 279 -2.26 14.95 19.43
C TYR A 279 -3.59 15.15 18.73
N ARG A 280 -4.71 15.16 19.48
CA ARG A 280 -6.06 15.32 18.91
C ARG A 280 -6.24 16.70 18.26
N ASP A 281 -5.82 17.75 18.98
CA ASP A 281 -5.85 19.13 18.46
C ASP A 281 -5.03 19.24 17.16
N THR A 282 -3.88 18.56 17.07
CA THR A 282 -3.04 18.52 15.87
C THR A 282 -3.73 17.78 14.72
N ALA A 283 -4.38 16.65 15.01
CA ALA A 283 -5.10 15.87 14.00
C ALA A 283 -6.28 16.66 13.41
N GLU A 284 -7.08 17.29 14.28
CA GLU A 284 -8.22 18.11 13.85
C GLU A 284 -7.78 19.36 13.08
N LYS A 285 -6.66 19.99 13.49
CA LYS A 285 -6.08 21.13 12.77
C LYS A 285 -5.59 20.72 11.37
N LYS A 286 -4.83 19.63 11.25
CA LYS A 286 -4.38 19.11 9.96
C LYS A 286 -5.56 18.77 9.04
N PHE A 287 -6.63 18.19 9.61
CA PHE A 287 -7.84 17.94 8.85
C PHE A 287 -8.52 19.24 8.39
N SER A 288 -8.57 20.26 9.24
CA SER A 288 -9.10 21.58 8.88
C SER A 288 -8.35 22.19 7.68
N GLU A 289 -7.01 22.18 7.72
CA GLU A 289 -6.16 22.67 6.63
C GLU A 289 -6.40 21.86 5.33
N TYR A 290 -6.46 20.56 5.43
CA TYR A 290 -6.76 19.65 4.33
C TYR A 290 -8.15 19.91 3.73
N PHE A 291 -9.18 20.00 4.58
CA PHE A 291 -10.54 20.23 4.13
C PHE A 291 -10.69 21.59 3.44
N LYS A 292 -10.14 22.65 4.02
CA LYS A 292 -10.15 24.01 3.41
C LYS A 292 -9.51 24.02 2.03
N LYS A 293 -8.40 23.29 1.86
CA LYS A 293 -7.69 23.17 0.57
C LYS A 293 -8.54 22.51 -0.52
N TRP A 294 -9.31 21.48 -0.14
CA TRP A 294 -10.05 20.64 -1.09
C TRP A 294 -11.58 20.80 -0.99
N GLU A 295 -12.07 21.80 -0.27
CA GLU A 295 -13.50 22.05 -0.06
C GLU A 295 -14.30 22.16 -1.36
N TYR A 296 -13.71 22.70 -2.41
CA TYR A 296 -14.38 22.78 -3.71
C TYR A 296 -14.72 21.40 -4.29
N LEU A 297 -13.85 20.41 -4.13
CA LEU A 297 -14.15 19.01 -4.54
C LEU A 297 -15.27 18.40 -3.71
N TRP A 298 -15.31 18.68 -2.40
CA TRP A 298 -16.42 18.27 -1.53
C TRP A 298 -17.73 18.87 -1.99
N ASN A 299 -17.74 20.17 -2.33
CA ASN A 299 -18.95 20.89 -2.75
C ASN A 299 -19.44 20.42 -4.13
N GLU A 300 -18.53 20.05 -5.03
CA GLU A 300 -18.84 19.51 -6.36
C GLU A 300 -19.23 18.00 -6.32
N ALA A 301 -18.94 17.30 -5.23
CA ALA A 301 -19.25 15.86 -5.12
C ALA A 301 -20.78 15.65 -5.08
N PRO A 302 -21.31 14.71 -5.91
CA PRO A 302 -22.74 14.39 -5.94
C PRO A 302 -23.25 13.90 -4.58
N ASP A 303 -24.47 14.28 -4.19
CA ASP A 303 -25.07 13.83 -2.94
C ASP A 303 -25.23 12.30 -2.88
N GLN A 304 -25.50 11.67 -4.02
CA GLN A 304 -25.54 10.21 -4.13
C GLN A 304 -24.21 9.58 -3.74
N MET A 305 -23.07 10.13 -4.17
CA MET A 305 -21.73 9.67 -3.78
C MET A 305 -21.53 9.80 -2.27
N LYS A 306 -21.87 10.97 -1.69
CA LYS A 306 -21.77 11.20 -0.24
C LYS A 306 -22.59 10.21 0.56
N MET A 307 -23.85 9.94 0.13
CA MET A 307 -24.72 8.96 0.79
C MET A 307 -24.19 7.53 0.71
N GLN A 308 -23.70 7.11 -0.46
CA GLN A 308 -23.14 5.76 -0.65
C GLN A 308 -21.90 5.53 0.23
N ILE A 309 -20.96 6.47 0.23
CA ILE A 309 -19.74 6.38 1.04
C ILE A 309 -20.08 6.45 2.54
N SER A 310 -20.98 7.35 2.94
CA SER A 310 -21.44 7.45 4.32
C SER A 310 -22.04 6.14 4.83
N SER A 311 -22.90 5.49 4.04
CA SER A 311 -23.50 4.21 4.40
C SER A 311 -22.43 3.12 4.60
N GLY A 312 -21.42 3.07 3.74
CA GLY A 312 -20.32 2.11 3.83
C GLY A 312 -19.46 2.30 5.10
N ILE A 313 -19.13 3.55 5.44
CA ILE A 313 -18.34 3.88 6.64
C ILE A 313 -19.17 3.62 7.90
N ARG A 314 -20.42 4.08 7.95
CA ARG A 314 -21.31 3.89 9.10
C ARG A 314 -21.55 2.42 9.40
N ASN A 315 -21.77 1.58 8.38
CA ASN A 315 -21.93 0.14 8.59
C ASN A 315 -20.70 -0.50 9.24
N ARG A 316 -19.49 -0.08 8.87
CA ARG A 316 -18.25 -0.54 9.52
C ARG A 316 -18.18 -0.09 10.98
N SER A 317 -18.53 1.17 11.26
CA SER A 317 -18.53 1.73 12.61
C SER A 317 -19.54 1.02 13.52
N VAL A 318 -20.75 0.76 13.04
CA VAL A 318 -21.80 0.02 13.79
C VAL A 318 -21.34 -1.43 14.08
N GLN A 319 -20.71 -2.09 13.12
CA GLN A 319 -20.16 -3.45 13.33
C GLN A 319 -19.05 -3.49 14.40
N GLN A 320 -18.39 -2.36 14.63
CA GLN A 320 -17.35 -2.21 15.67
C GLN A 320 -17.93 -1.74 17.02
N GLY A 321 -19.26 -1.66 17.17
CA GLY A 321 -19.93 -1.29 18.43
C GLY A 321 -19.79 0.20 18.78
N MET A 322 -19.56 1.07 17.79
CA MET A 322 -19.46 2.52 18.01
C MET A 322 -20.84 3.16 18.15
N GLU A 323 -21.06 3.87 19.24
CA GLU A 323 -22.27 4.64 19.51
C GLU A 323 -22.25 5.99 18.75
N MET A 324 -23.41 6.68 18.77
CA MET A 324 -23.75 7.82 17.91
C MET A 324 -22.81 9.03 18.08
N GLU A 325 -22.66 9.78 17.00
CA GLU A 325 -21.90 11.01 16.86
C GLU A 325 -22.42 12.10 17.80
N THR A 326 -21.53 12.92 18.37
CA THR A 326 -21.85 13.98 19.32
C THR A 326 -22.39 15.26 18.64
N GLU A 327 -22.21 15.38 17.33
CA GLU A 327 -22.66 16.52 16.51
C GLU A 327 -23.07 16.07 15.10
N THR A 328 -23.84 16.88 14.38
CA THR A 328 -24.20 16.58 12.99
C THR A 328 -22.99 16.84 12.06
N LEU A 329 -23.01 16.23 10.86
CA LEU A 329 -21.98 16.48 9.84
C LEU A 329 -21.85 17.97 9.50
N GLU A 330 -22.97 18.70 9.42
CA GLU A 330 -22.98 20.14 9.17
C GLU A 330 -22.30 20.93 10.31
N GLN A 331 -22.63 20.59 11.56
CA GLN A 331 -21.99 21.20 12.75
C GLN A 331 -20.50 20.91 12.76
N PHE A 332 -20.10 19.67 12.47
CA PHE A 332 -18.71 19.27 12.36
C PHE A 332 -17.96 20.09 11.31
N LEU A 333 -18.48 20.18 10.08
CA LEU A 333 -17.82 20.93 9.00
C LEU A 333 -17.72 22.42 9.30
N ASN A 334 -18.74 23.00 9.92
CA ASN A 334 -18.71 24.41 10.36
C ASN A 334 -17.65 24.63 11.44
N ARG A 335 -17.55 23.73 12.41
CA ARG A 335 -16.52 23.78 13.46
C ARG A 335 -15.10 23.66 12.88
N VAL A 336 -14.89 22.70 11.98
CA VAL A 336 -13.59 22.46 11.34
C VAL A 336 -13.13 23.67 10.54
N LYS A 337 -14.03 24.35 9.81
CA LYS A 337 -13.71 25.58 9.04
C LYS A 337 -13.25 26.75 9.91
N LEU A 338 -13.65 26.78 11.16
CA LEU A 338 -13.28 27.84 12.13
C LEU A 338 -11.95 27.57 12.84
N LEU A 339 -11.39 26.36 12.75
CA LEU A 339 -10.07 26.08 13.33
C LEU A 339 -8.97 26.89 12.61
N PRO A 340 -7.98 27.42 13.38
CA PRO A 340 -6.92 28.28 12.85
C PRO A 340 -5.97 27.54 11.90
#